data_7dd6d7b4b83ac330a1c6b51c740a0bbb
#
_entry.id   7dd6d7b4b83ac330a1c6b51c740a0bbb
#
_cell.length_a   1.000
_cell.length_b   1.000
_cell.length_c   1.000
_cell.angle_alpha   90.00
_cell.angle_beta   90.00
_cell.angle_gamma   90.00
#
_symmetry.space_group_name_H-M   'P 1'
#
loop_
_entity.id
_entity.type
_entity.pdbx_description
1 polymer ?
#
loop_
_entity_poly.entity_id
_entity_poly.type
_entity_poly.pdbx_seq_one_letter_code
_entity_poly.pdbx_strand_id
1 'polypeptide(L)'
;MSTIPPTLQPDQTPERWNNHVSVYEAVFEPFSVAFARAAFDIIGVGPGQRVLDVAAGCGGAALELAARGCRVTAIDASPAMITRIRERATERDLMLEALVMDGQALAFPSGYYDTAISIFGVILFPDAVRGLAEMRRVVRRGGRVAIVTWTEPQHYELATALRAAVQSVWPDAPPSPLPAQLRFRERADFVALFRAAGFEAPEIEVRRETLVAPSARWLGERIRFAPGMAAQLEGLGSSADKAIEQFVLSVEAKWGSGPAQFGGNAFIGTVVVP
;
A
#
# COMPACT_ATOMS: atom_id res chain seq x y z
N MET A 1 28.35 -16.08 13.99
CA MET A 1 27.62 -16.49 12.79
C MET A 1 27.25 -15.21 12.05
N SER A 2 27.87 -14.97 10.88
CA SER A 2 27.53 -13.82 10.03
C SER A 2 26.19 -14.12 9.37
N THR A 3 25.12 -13.52 9.87
CA THR A 3 23.80 -13.59 9.20
C THR A 3 23.87 -12.66 8.00
N ILE A 4 23.90 -13.24 6.79
CA ILE A 4 23.69 -12.48 5.56
C ILE A 4 22.34 -11.78 5.73
N PRO A 5 22.26 -10.44 5.60
CA PRO A 5 20.98 -9.78 5.68
C PRO A 5 20.01 -10.33 4.62
N PRO A 6 18.74 -10.53 4.95
CA PRO A 6 17.77 -11.04 3.99
C PRO A 6 17.74 -10.13 2.76
N THR A 7 17.81 -10.73 1.58
CA THR A 7 17.70 -10.00 0.32
C THR A 7 16.32 -9.29 0.28
N LEU A 8 16.32 -7.96 0.11
CA LEU A 8 15.10 -7.18 0.01
C LEU A 8 14.29 -7.62 -1.22
N GLN A 9 13.00 -7.74 -1.04
CA GLN A 9 12.09 -7.98 -2.15
C GLN A 9 11.87 -6.67 -2.97
N PRO A 10 11.45 -6.77 -4.24
CA PRO A 10 11.29 -5.61 -5.10
C PRO A 10 10.46 -4.48 -4.49
N ASP A 11 9.33 -4.79 -3.85
CA ASP A 11 8.45 -3.81 -3.20
C ASP A 11 9.07 -3.14 -1.96
N GLN A 12 10.13 -3.72 -1.41
CA GLN A 12 10.87 -3.18 -0.25
C GLN A 12 12.02 -2.24 -0.65
N THR A 13 12.21 -2.01 -1.95
CA THR A 13 13.29 -1.21 -2.50
C THR A 13 12.73 0.13 -2.99
N PRO A 14 12.95 1.26 -2.27
CA PRO A 14 12.35 2.56 -2.61
C PRO A 14 12.67 3.05 -4.02
N GLU A 15 13.89 2.79 -4.51
CA GLU A 15 14.34 3.23 -5.83
C GLU A 15 13.53 2.57 -6.96
N ARG A 16 13.01 1.36 -6.74
CA ARG A 16 12.18 0.68 -7.73
C ARG A 16 10.83 1.37 -7.91
N TRP A 17 10.29 1.98 -6.86
CA TRP A 17 9.05 2.73 -6.92
C TRP A 17 9.12 4.00 -7.76
N ASN A 18 10.33 4.58 -7.94
CA ASN A 18 10.52 5.76 -8.80
C ASN A 18 10.02 5.55 -10.24
N ASN A 19 10.06 4.31 -10.73
CA ASN A 19 9.64 3.96 -12.09
C ASN A 19 8.16 3.57 -12.20
N HIS A 20 7.43 3.56 -11.08
CA HIS A 20 6.05 3.08 -11.05
C HIS A 20 5.01 4.18 -10.72
N VAL A 21 5.44 5.43 -10.55
CA VAL A 21 4.60 6.55 -10.09
C VAL A 21 3.30 6.66 -10.89
N SER A 22 3.38 6.87 -12.20
CA SER A 22 2.21 7.12 -13.05
C SER A 22 1.29 5.91 -13.15
N VAL A 23 1.84 4.71 -13.26
CA VAL A 23 1.05 3.50 -13.40
C VAL A 23 0.43 3.09 -12.06
N TYR A 24 1.14 3.31 -10.93
CA TYR A 24 0.59 3.13 -9.58
C TYR A 24 -0.57 4.09 -9.32
N GLU A 25 -0.39 5.38 -9.62
CA GLU A 25 -1.42 6.42 -9.49
C GLU A 25 -2.68 6.07 -10.28
N ALA A 26 -2.52 5.56 -11.50
CA ALA A 26 -3.64 5.23 -12.36
C ALA A 26 -4.40 3.96 -11.94
N VAL A 27 -3.68 2.92 -11.49
CA VAL A 27 -4.27 1.58 -11.28
C VAL A 27 -4.60 1.32 -9.82
N PHE A 28 -3.63 1.50 -8.93
CA PHE A 28 -3.75 1.02 -7.57
C PHE A 28 -4.17 2.09 -6.56
N GLU A 29 -3.72 3.32 -6.73
CA GLU A 29 -4.01 4.39 -5.77
C GLU A 29 -5.53 4.62 -5.55
N PRO A 30 -6.41 4.66 -6.57
CA PRO A 30 -7.84 4.82 -6.33
C PRO A 30 -8.42 3.74 -5.43
N PHE A 31 -7.91 2.51 -5.56
CA PHE A 31 -8.30 1.38 -4.75
C PHE A 31 -7.77 1.50 -3.30
N SER A 32 -6.50 1.87 -3.12
CA SER A 32 -5.90 2.07 -1.79
C SER A 32 -6.56 3.23 -1.03
N VAL A 33 -6.94 4.30 -1.73
CA VAL A 33 -7.65 5.46 -1.15
C VAL A 33 -9.04 5.07 -0.60
N ALA A 34 -9.72 4.10 -1.20
CA ALA A 34 -10.99 3.61 -0.65
C ALA A 34 -10.79 3.02 0.76
N PHE A 35 -9.74 2.23 0.98
CA PHE A 35 -9.36 1.76 2.31
C PHE A 35 -8.91 2.89 3.25
N ALA A 36 -8.22 3.89 2.72
CA ALA A 36 -7.81 5.06 3.49
C ALA A 36 -9.04 5.79 4.05
N ARG A 37 -10.08 6.01 3.24
CA ARG A 37 -11.34 6.62 3.68
C ARG A 37 -11.99 5.85 4.82
N ALA A 38 -12.06 4.53 4.71
CA ALA A 38 -12.57 3.69 5.78
C ALA A 38 -11.72 3.82 7.07
N ALA A 39 -10.39 3.87 6.95
CA ALA A 39 -9.50 4.11 8.09
C ALA A 39 -9.74 5.50 8.72
N PHE A 40 -9.93 6.55 7.91
CA PHE A 40 -10.23 7.90 8.40
C PHE A 40 -11.51 7.95 9.23
N ASP A 41 -12.55 7.26 8.76
CA ASP A 41 -13.83 7.20 9.45
C ASP A 41 -13.72 6.46 10.79
N ILE A 42 -12.98 5.33 10.82
CA ILE A 42 -12.75 4.54 12.05
C ILE A 42 -11.99 5.36 13.09
N ILE A 43 -10.92 6.06 12.69
CA ILE A 43 -10.11 6.84 13.65
C ILE A 43 -10.66 8.23 13.92
N GLY A 44 -11.71 8.65 13.23
CA GLY A 44 -12.34 9.96 13.42
C GLY A 44 -11.41 11.12 13.14
N VAL A 45 -10.59 11.03 12.07
CA VAL A 45 -9.70 12.13 11.69
C VAL A 45 -10.49 13.28 11.09
N GLY A 46 -10.20 14.50 11.50
CA GLY A 46 -10.94 15.68 11.11
C GLY A 46 -10.14 16.98 11.02
N PRO A 47 -10.78 18.09 10.63
CA PRO A 47 -10.12 19.36 10.38
C PRO A 47 -9.27 19.84 11.54
N GLY A 48 -8.13 20.48 11.23
CA GLY A 48 -7.20 21.05 12.19
C GLY A 48 -6.22 20.06 12.81
N GLN A 49 -6.47 18.75 12.74
CA GLN A 49 -5.54 17.74 13.25
C GLN A 49 -4.23 17.72 12.44
N ARG A 50 -3.11 17.50 13.13
CA ARG A 50 -1.82 17.22 12.51
C ARG A 50 -1.73 15.73 12.20
N VAL A 51 -1.67 15.39 10.92
CA VAL A 51 -1.67 14.01 10.44
C VAL A 51 -0.36 13.70 9.71
N LEU A 52 0.27 12.60 10.07
CA LEU A 52 1.41 12.04 9.35
C LEU A 52 0.93 10.86 8.47
N ASP A 53 1.18 10.95 7.16
CA ASP A 53 0.99 9.86 6.22
C ASP A 53 2.35 9.22 5.90
N VAL A 54 2.54 7.97 6.33
CA VAL A 54 3.81 7.24 6.26
C VAL A 54 3.81 6.26 5.10
N ALA A 55 4.79 6.37 4.20
CA ALA A 55 4.85 5.71 2.90
C ALA A 55 3.62 6.08 2.05
N ALA A 56 3.47 7.39 1.83
CA ALA A 56 2.29 8.00 1.25
C ALA A 56 2.09 7.70 -0.24
N GLY A 57 3.08 7.09 -0.92
CA GLY A 57 3.05 6.86 -2.36
C GLY A 57 2.84 8.16 -3.13
N CYS A 58 1.91 8.19 -4.09
CA CYS A 58 1.56 9.40 -4.85
C CYS A 58 0.64 10.37 -4.08
N GLY A 59 0.40 10.11 -2.78
CA GLY A 59 -0.27 11.03 -1.87
C GLY A 59 -1.79 11.02 -1.92
N GLY A 60 -2.44 10.02 -2.48
CA GLY A 60 -3.89 10.00 -2.58
C GLY A 60 -4.59 10.18 -1.22
N ALA A 61 -4.13 9.50 -0.17
CA ALA A 61 -4.63 9.65 1.20
C ALA A 61 -4.29 11.02 1.80
N ALA A 62 -3.04 11.46 1.66
CA ALA A 62 -2.57 12.76 2.16
C ALA A 62 -3.33 13.95 1.56
N LEU A 63 -3.55 13.95 0.24
CA LEU A 63 -4.30 14.98 -0.47
C LEU A 63 -5.76 15.03 -0.04
N GLU A 64 -6.37 13.87 0.19
CA GLU A 64 -7.75 13.82 0.69
C GLU A 64 -7.86 14.35 2.12
N LEU A 65 -6.92 14.04 2.99
CA LEU A 65 -6.86 14.61 4.35
C LEU A 65 -6.62 16.12 4.34
N ALA A 66 -5.75 16.62 3.45
CA ALA A 66 -5.54 18.05 3.29
C ALA A 66 -6.83 18.76 2.81
N ALA A 67 -7.56 18.16 1.85
CA ALA A 67 -8.85 18.68 1.39
C ALA A 67 -9.93 18.66 2.49
N ARG A 68 -9.82 17.78 3.49
CA ARG A 68 -10.68 17.75 4.69
C ARG A 68 -10.25 18.78 5.76
N GLY A 69 -9.23 19.60 5.49
CA GLY A 69 -8.74 20.65 6.41
C GLY A 69 -7.78 20.15 7.48
N CYS A 70 -7.18 18.98 7.31
CA CYS A 70 -6.08 18.52 8.18
C CYS A 70 -4.77 19.22 7.83
N ARG A 71 -3.87 19.31 8.82
CA ARG A 71 -2.47 19.74 8.61
C ARG A 71 -1.64 18.49 8.34
N VAL A 72 -1.38 18.21 7.07
CA VAL A 72 -0.79 16.94 6.63
C VAL A 72 0.70 17.07 6.37
N THR A 73 1.48 16.15 6.92
CA THR A 73 2.84 15.84 6.48
C THR A 73 2.80 14.44 5.85
N ALA A 74 3.20 14.33 4.58
CA ALA A 74 3.32 13.07 3.85
C ALA A 74 4.79 12.71 3.68
N ILE A 75 5.16 11.48 3.99
CA ILE A 75 6.53 11.00 3.76
C ILE A 75 6.53 9.74 2.91
N ASP A 76 7.53 9.65 2.05
CA ASP A 76 7.84 8.45 1.29
C ASP A 76 9.35 8.34 1.07
N ALA A 77 9.88 7.13 0.98
CA ALA A 77 11.31 6.92 0.71
C ALA A 77 11.65 7.12 -0.78
N SER A 78 10.66 7.10 -1.69
CA SER A 78 10.82 7.36 -3.12
C SER A 78 10.76 8.88 -3.41
N PRO A 79 11.85 9.50 -3.91
CA PRO A 79 11.83 10.90 -4.30
C PRO A 79 10.80 11.22 -5.40
N ALA A 80 10.57 10.27 -6.33
CA ALA A 80 9.62 10.46 -7.40
C ALA A 80 8.16 10.48 -6.89
N MET A 81 7.82 9.67 -5.89
CA MET A 81 6.52 9.72 -5.21
C MET A 81 6.32 11.09 -4.54
N ILE A 82 7.30 11.58 -3.81
CA ILE A 82 7.23 12.89 -3.14
C ILE A 82 7.10 14.03 -4.15
N THR A 83 7.82 13.97 -5.26
CA THR A 83 7.66 14.95 -6.34
C THR A 83 6.23 14.97 -6.84
N ARG A 84 5.64 13.80 -7.08
CA ARG A 84 4.26 13.69 -7.54
C ARG A 84 3.24 14.22 -6.52
N ILE A 85 3.44 14.00 -5.22
CA ILE A 85 2.59 14.60 -4.18
C ILE A 85 2.59 16.13 -4.29
N ARG A 86 3.78 16.74 -4.42
CA ARG A 86 3.91 18.20 -4.50
C ARG A 86 3.23 18.79 -5.75
N GLU A 87 3.40 18.13 -6.90
CA GLU A 87 2.70 18.50 -8.13
C GLU A 87 1.19 18.50 -7.93
N ARG A 88 0.65 17.38 -7.43
CA ARG A 88 -0.80 17.21 -7.21
C ARG A 88 -1.37 18.16 -6.16
N ALA A 89 -0.60 18.48 -5.13
CA ALA A 89 -0.98 19.46 -4.14
C ALA A 89 -1.12 20.85 -4.78
N THR A 90 -0.14 21.24 -5.62
CA THR A 90 -0.18 22.50 -6.38
C THR A 90 -1.36 22.52 -7.37
N GLU A 91 -1.57 21.43 -8.14
CA GLU A 91 -2.67 21.30 -9.10
C GLU A 91 -4.05 21.48 -8.45
N ARG A 92 -4.19 21.18 -7.14
CA ARG A 92 -5.45 21.21 -6.38
C ARG A 92 -5.55 22.35 -5.38
N ASP A 93 -4.57 23.25 -5.37
CA ASP A 93 -4.47 24.34 -4.38
C ASP A 93 -4.58 23.85 -2.93
N LEU A 94 -3.88 22.72 -2.63
CA LEU A 94 -3.86 22.12 -1.30
C LEU A 94 -2.54 22.37 -0.59
N MET A 95 -2.63 22.71 0.71
CA MET A 95 -1.45 22.90 1.56
C MET A 95 -1.14 21.62 2.33
N LEU A 96 0.00 21.01 2.05
CA LEU A 96 0.60 19.92 2.80
C LEU A 96 2.12 19.94 2.68
N GLU A 97 2.79 19.31 3.62
CA GLU A 97 4.23 19.08 3.58
C GLU A 97 4.50 17.70 2.99
N ALA A 98 5.43 17.56 2.05
CA ALA A 98 5.83 16.30 1.47
C ALA A 98 7.35 16.14 1.50
N LEU A 99 7.87 15.10 2.17
CA LEU A 99 9.29 14.91 2.47
C LEU A 99 9.77 13.52 2.07
N VAL A 100 10.95 13.46 1.44
CA VAL A 100 11.66 12.18 1.25
C VAL A 100 12.22 11.73 2.60
N MET A 101 11.74 10.61 3.13
CA MET A 101 12.12 10.12 4.45
C MET A 101 11.90 8.63 4.59
N ASP A 102 12.78 7.95 5.32
CA ASP A 102 12.56 6.56 5.74
C ASP A 102 11.58 6.51 6.92
N GLY A 103 10.45 5.84 6.74
CA GLY A 103 9.45 5.65 7.78
C GLY A 103 9.93 4.84 9.00
N GLN A 104 11.09 4.18 8.90
CA GLN A 104 11.74 3.46 10.01
C GLN A 104 12.68 4.37 10.85
N ALA A 105 12.84 5.65 10.46
CA ALA A 105 13.72 6.62 11.14
C ALA A 105 13.13 8.04 10.97
N LEU A 106 12.02 8.31 11.65
CA LEU A 106 11.28 9.56 11.51
C LEU A 106 12.03 10.74 12.19
N ALA A 107 12.34 11.77 11.39
CA ALA A 107 13.03 12.98 11.89
C ALA A 107 12.04 13.98 12.52
N PHE A 108 11.07 13.50 13.28
CA PHE A 108 10.08 14.30 13.97
C PHE A 108 10.17 14.13 15.50
N PRO A 109 9.81 15.15 16.28
CA PRO A 109 9.76 15.04 17.75
C PRO A 109 8.70 14.01 18.19
N SER A 110 8.91 13.42 19.37
CA SER A 110 7.90 12.57 20.00
C SER A 110 6.62 13.38 20.30
N GLY A 111 5.46 12.77 20.07
CA GLY A 111 4.17 13.38 20.42
C GLY A 111 3.77 14.59 19.58
N TYR A 112 4.36 14.77 18.39
CA TYR A 112 4.09 15.93 17.54
C TYR A 112 2.76 15.84 16.77
N TYR A 113 2.38 14.66 16.30
CA TYR A 113 1.18 14.45 15.51
C TYR A 113 -0.01 14.02 16.39
N ASP A 114 -1.22 14.38 15.94
CA ASP A 114 -2.46 13.90 16.52
C ASP A 114 -2.77 12.48 16.04
N THR A 115 -2.41 12.20 14.78
CA THR A 115 -2.69 10.94 14.11
C THR A 115 -1.56 10.58 13.15
N ALA A 116 -1.27 9.28 13.00
CA ALA A 116 -0.44 8.76 11.93
C ALA A 116 -1.15 7.62 11.19
N ILE A 117 -1.00 7.59 9.87
CA ILE A 117 -1.56 6.55 9.01
C ILE A 117 -0.48 5.93 8.14
N SER A 118 -0.69 4.68 7.71
CA SER A 118 0.09 4.04 6.65
C SER A 118 -0.79 3.06 5.89
N ILE A 119 -1.10 3.39 4.65
CA ILE A 119 -2.01 2.62 3.81
C ILE A 119 -1.20 1.71 2.91
N PHE A 120 -1.10 0.44 3.26
CA PHE A 120 -0.27 -0.59 2.62
C PHE A 120 1.24 -0.29 2.58
N GLY A 121 1.73 0.69 3.36
CA GLY A 121 3.12 1.12 3.32
C GLY A 121 4.02 0.41 4.35
N VAL A 122 3.75 0.52 5.64
CA VAL A 122 4.54 -0.09 6.74
C VAL A 122 4.78 -1.58 6.54
N ILE A 123 3.81 -2.29 5.94
CA ILE A 123 3.93 -3.72 5.65
C ILE A 123 5.05 -4.07 4.67
N LEU A 124 5.54 -3.10 3.90
CA LEU A 124 6.65 -3.26 2.96
C LEU A 124 8.01 -2.98 3.60
N PHE A 125 8.05 -2.34 4.76
CA PHE A 125 9.32 -2.00 5.42
C PHE A 125 10.12 -3.25 5.74
N PRO A 126 11.44 -3.28 5.54
CA PRO A 126 12.30 -4.36 6.02
C PRO A 126 12.05 -4.65 7.51
N ASP A 127 11.98 -3.62 8.34
CA ASP A 127 11.61 -3.68 9.76
C ASP A 127 10.29 -2.94 10.00
N ALA A 128 9.16 -3.63 9.76
CA ALA A 128 7.83 -3.08 9.97
C ALA A 128 7.55 -2.75 11.45
N VAL A 129 8.15 -3.50 12.38
CA VAL A 129 8.02 -3.24 13.82
C VAL A 129 8.63 -1.88 14.17
N ARG A 130 9.84 -1.61 13.67
CA ARG A 130 10.51 -0.33 13.86
C ARG A 130 9.70 0.82 13.24
N GLY A 131 9.19 0.65 12.02
CA GLY A 131 8.36 1.66 11.37
C GLY A 131 7.11 2.00 12.19
N LEU A 132 6.39 0.98 12.67
CA LEU A 132 5.22 1.18 13.50
C LEU A 132 5.56 1.76 14.90
N ALA A 133 6.71 1.41 15.47
CA ALA A 133 7.20 2.00 16.74
C ALA A 133 7.56 3.49 16.57
N GLU A 134 8.11 3.89 15.42
CA GLU A 134 8.35 5.29 15.08
C GLU A 134 7.02 6.06 14.93
N MET A 135 6.02 5.48 14.26
CA MET A 135 4.67 6.08 14.22
C MET A 135 4.09 6.27 15.63
N ARG A 136 4.24 5.27 16.53
CA ARG A 136 3.84 5.39 17.92
C ARG A 136 4.58 6.54 18.64
N ARG A 137 5.88 6.67 18.42
CA ARG A 137 6.71 7.69 19.08
C ARG A 137 6.31 9.12 18.70
N VAL A 138 6.03 9.35 17.41
CA VAL A 138 5.73 10.71 16.90
C VAL A 138 4.29 11.14 17.13
N VAL A 139 3.39 10.21 17.43
CA VAL A 139 1.99 10.52 17.78
C VAL A 139 1.88 10.79 19.28
N ARG A 140 1.12 11.82 19.64
CA ARG A 140 0.91 12.20 21.05
C ARG A 140 0.11 11.14 21.82
N ARG A 141 0.23 11.15 23.13
CA ARG A 141 -0.65 10.36 24.00
C ARG A 141 -2.13 10.66 23.71
N GLY A 142 -2.95 9.61 23.65
CA GLY A 142 -4.35 9.70 23.27
C GLY A 142 -4.57 9.96 21.79
N GLY A 143 -3.50 10.14 20.99
CA GLY A 143 -3.59 10.18 19.53
C GLY A 143 -3.80 8.79 18.94
N ARG A 144 -4.03 8.70 17.63
CA ARG A 144 -4.39 7.44 16.95
C ARG A 144 -3.42 7.07 15.86
N VAL A 145 -3.23 5.77 15.69
CA VAL A 145 -2.48 5.19 14.58
C VAL A 145 -3.39 4.24 13.81
N ALA A 146 -3.37 4.33 12.48
CA ALA A 146 -4.04 3.37 11.62
C ALA A 146 -3.08 2.83 10.55
N ILE A 147 -3.05 1.51 10.39
CA ILE A 147 -2.34 0.86 9.28
C ILE A 147 -3.25 -0.11 8.55
N VAL A 148 -3.01 -0.26 7.24
CA VAL A 148 -3.77 -1.17 6.39
C VAL A 148 -2.83 -2.25 5.84
N THR A 149 -3.28 -3.50 5.87
CA THR A 149 -2.59 -4.64 5.26
C THR A 149 -3.57 -5.56 4.54
N TRP A 150 -3.06 -6.34 3.61
CA TRP A 150 -3.84 -7.37 2.95
C TRP A 150 -4.28 -8.48 3.91
N THR A 151 -5.43 -9.07 3.60
CA THR A 151 -5.83 -10.39 4.14
C THR A 151 -5.22 -11.49 3.28
N GLU A 152 -5.73 -12.71 3.39
CA GLU A 152 -5.28 -13.85 2.61
C GLU A 152 -5.36 -13.61 1.09
N PRO A 153 -4.39 -14.11 0.31
CA PRO A 153 -4.24 -13.82 -1.12
C PRO A 153 -5.47 -14.14 -1.98
N GLN A 154 -6.27 -15.15 -1.60
CA GLN A 154 -7.48 -15.53 -2.33
C GLN A 154 -8.57 -14.44 -2.29
N HIS A 155 -8.49 -13.51 -1.36
CA HIS A 155 -9.41 -12.39 -1.23
C HIS A 155 -8.97 -11.15 -2.02
N TYR A 156 -7.88 -11.22 -2.79
CA TYR A 156 -7.46 -10.19 -3.74
C TYR A 156 -7.62 -10.72 -5.17
N GLU A 157 -8.79 -10.45 -5.77
CA GLU A 157 -9.24 -11.05 -7.02
C GLU A 157 -8.30 -10.76 -8.20
N LEU A 158 -7.72 -9.55 -8.27
CA LEU A 158 -6.77 -9.20 -9.32
C LEU A 158 -5.52 -10.09 -9.28
N ALA A 159 -4.91 -10.25 -8.10
CA ALA A 159 -3.73 -11.10 -7.95
C ALA A 159 -4.04 -12.57 -8.21
N THR A 160 -5.25 -13.01 -7.83
CA THR A 160 -5.72 -14.38 -8.10
C THR A 160 -5.92 -14.61 -9.60
N ALA A 161 -6.53 -13.67 -10.32
CA ALA A 161 -6.71 -13.74 -11.77
C ALA A 161 -5.38 -13.75 -12.53
N LEU A 162 -4.44 -12.88 -12.12
CA LEU A 162 -3.10 -12.86 -12.73
C LEU A 162 -2.34 -14.18 -12.46
N ARG A 163 -2.42 -14.70 -11.25
CA ARG A 163 -1.79 -15.99 -10.90
C ARG A 163 -2.35 -17.13 -11.74
N ALA A 164 -3.67 -17.19 -11.92
CA ALA A 164 -4.30 -18.20 -12.77
C ALA A 164 -3.82 -18.11 -14.22
N ALA A 165 -3.68 -16.89 -14.75
CA ALA A 165 -3.15 -16.67 -16.10
C ALA A 165 -1.67 -17.10 -16.21
N VAL A 166 -0.83 -16.79 -15.23
CA VAL A 166 0.56 -17.26 -15.18
C VAL A 166 0.61 -18.79 -15.15
N GLN A 167 -0.19 -19.41 -14.31
CA GLN A 167 -0.21 -20.87 -14.19
C GLN A 167 -0.71 -21.56 -15.46
N SER A 168 -1.61 -20.95 -16.23
CA SER A 168 -2.06 -21.50 -17.50
C SER A 168 -0.98 -21.52 -18.58
N VAL A 169 -0.03 -20.60 -18.52
CA VAL A 169 1.09 -20.47 -19.48
C VAL A 169 2.32 -21.24 -19.02
N TRP A 170 2.50 -21.37 -17.72
CA TRP A 170 3.62 -22.08 -17.10
C TRP A 170 3.10 -22.94 -15.94
N PRO A 171 2.50 -24.14 -16.23
CA PRO A 171 1.92 -25.01 -15.21
C PRO A 171 2.93 -25.46 -14.14
N ASP A 172 4.18 -25.69 -14.54
CA ASP A 172 5.26 -26.15 -13.68
C ASP A 172 6.11 -25.00 -13.11
N ALA A 173 5.56 -23.77 -13.08
CA ALA A 173 6.26 -22.66 -12.47
C ALA A 173 6.63 -22.97 -11.01
N PRO A 174 7.88 -22.73 -10.59
CA PRO A 174 8.26 -22.93 -9.21
C PRO A 174 7.42 -22.02 -8.30
N PRO A 175 7.11 -22.46 -7.08
CA PRO A 175 6.37 -21.64 -6.15
C PRO A 175 7.12 -20.34 -5.87
N SER A 176 6.47 -19.21 -6.10
CA SER A 176 7.05 -17.91 -5.76
C SER A 176 7.12 -17.74 -4.24
N PRO A 177 8.18 -17.12 -3.71
CA PRO A 177 8.23 -16.75 -2.30
C PRO A 177 7.04 -15.87 -1.94
N LEU A 178 6.61 -15.92 -0.67
CA LEU A 178 5.53 -15.08 -0.20
C LEU A 178 5.92 -13.60 -0.38
N PRO A 179 5.12 -12.81 -1.12
CA PRO A 179 5.39 -11.39 -1.29
C PRO A 179 5.43 -10.64 0.05
N ALA A 180 6.32 -9.66 0.19
CA ALA A 180 6.48 -8.87 1.42
C ALA A 180 5.16 -8.26 1.90
N GLN A 181 4.34 -7.80 0.98
CA GLN A 181 3.01 -7.23 1.24
C GLN A 181 2.03 -8.19 1.92
N LEU A 182 2.27 -9.49 1.88
CA LEU A 182 1.43 -10.53 2.49
C LEU A 182 1.96 -11.07 3.81
N ARG A 183 3.05 -10.49 4.36
CA ARG A 183 3.63 -10.95 5.64
C ARG A 183 2.65 -10.93 6.81
N PHE A 184 1.74 -9.97 6.81
CA PHE A 184 0.76 -9.76 7.88
C PHE A 184 -0.68 -10.09 7.45
N ARG A 185 -0.84 -11.03 6.50
CA ARG A 185 -2.14 -11.44 5.98
C ARG A 185 -3.01 -12.18 6.99
N GLU A 186 -2.36 -12.82 7.97
CA GLU A 186 -3.07 -13.49 9.07
C GLU A 186 -3.35 -12.46 10.18
N ARG A 187 -4.57 -12.47 10.71
CA ARG A 187 -4.96 -11.54 11.78
C ARG A 187 -4.02 -11.61 12.99
N ALA A 188 -3.56 -12.83 13.34
CA ALA A 188 -2.66 -13.03 14.47
C ALA A 188 -1.31 -12.35 14.27
N ASP A 189 -0.72 -12.45 13.08
CA ASP A 189 0.55 -11.82 12.72
C ASP A 189 0.41 -10.29 12.70
N PHE A 190 -0.74 -9.80 12.21
CA PHE A 190 -1.02 -8.37 12.20
C PHE A 190 -1.19 -7.80 13.62
N VAL A 191 -1.88 -8.48 14.52
CA VAL A 191 -1.95 -8.12 15.94
C VAL A 191 -0.57 -8.20 16.60
N ALA A 192 0.23 -9.22 16.27
CA ALA A 192 1.59 -9.37 16.81
C ALA A 192 2.51 -8.21 16.39
N LEU A 193 2.37 -7.66 15.17
CA LEU A 193 3.08 -6.48 14.70
C LEU A 193 2.83 -5.27 15.63
N PHE A 194 1.56 -5.00 15.97
CA PHE A 194 1.22 -3.91 16.89
C PHE A 194 1.82 -4.12 18.27
N ARG A 195 1.73 -5.34 18.82
CA ARG A 195 2.30 -5.66 20.13
C ARG A 195 3.81 -5.51 20.16
N ALA A 196 4.50 -5.97 19.12
CA ALA A 196 5.95 -5.82 19.01
C ALA A 196 6.39 -4.35 18.92
N ALA A 197 5.55 -3.47 18.34
CA ALA A 197 5.77 -2.03 18.29
C ALA A 197 5.37 -1.28 19.58
N GLY A 198 4.94 -2.01 20.61
CA GLY A 198 4.62 -1.46 21.93
C GLY A 198 3.18 -0.98 22.11
N PHE A 199 2.26 -1.45 21.26
CA PHE A 199 0.82 -1.23 21.44
C PHE A 199 0.14 -2.47 22.07
N GLU A 200 -0.88 -2.27 22.89
CA GLU A 200 -1.49 -3.37 23.65
C GLU A 200 -2.76 -3.95 23.00
N ALA A 201 -3.68 -3.13 22.57
CA ALA A 201 -5.00 -3.55 22.15
C ALA A 201 -5.42 -2.96 20.78
N PRO A 202 -4.82 -3.41 19.66
CA PRO A 202 -5.25 -2.94 18.36
C PRO A 202 -6.65 -3.47 18.05
N GLU A 203 -7.50 -2.61 17.49
CA GLU A 203 -8.76 -2.99 16.88
C GLU A 203 -8.50 -3.32 15.42
N ILE A 204 -8.97 -4.47 14.96
CA ILE A 204 -8.76 -4.93 13.58
C ILE A 204 -10.13 -5.14 12.93
N GLU A 205 -10.40 -4.36 11.89
CA GLU A 205 -11.57 -4.54 11.04
C GLU A 205 -11.18 -5.13 9.68
N VAL A 206 -12.09 -5.91 9.09
CA VAL A 206 -11.97 -6.34 7.69
C VAL A 206 -12.81 -5.40 6.84
N ARG A 207 -12.20 -4.86 5.79
CA ARG A 207 -12.89 -4.08 4.77
C ARG A 207 -12.70 -4.72 3.41
N ARG A 208 -13.74 -4.64 2.59
CA ARG A 208 -13.71 -5.04 1.18
C ARG A 208 -13.94 -3.80 0.33
N GLU A 209 -13.01 -3.58 -0.59
CA GLU A 209 -13.11 -2.52 -1.58
C GLU A 209 -13.00 -3.11 -2.99
N THR A 210 -13.31 -2.31 -4.01
CA THR A 210 -13.31 -2.75 -5.40
C THR A 210 -12.38 -1.87 -6.24
N LEU A 211 -11.37 -2.51 -6.84
CA LEU A 211 -10.59 -1.91 -7.92
C LEU A 211 -11.43 -1.95 -9.21
N VAL A 212 -11.58 -0.81 -9.86
CA VAL A 212 -12.29 -0.69 -11.13
C VAL A 212 -11.30 -0.28 -12.21
N ALA A 213 -11.14 -1.13 -13.23
CA ALA A 213 -10.35 -0.82 -14.41
C ALA A 213 -11.29 -0.48 -15.58
N PRO A 214 -10.96 0.51 -16.44
CA PRO A 214 -11.79 0.89 -17.57
C PRO A 214 -12.05 -0.26 -18.56
N SER A 215 -11.08 -1.15 -18.73
CA SER A 215 -11.20 -2.39 -19.50
C SER A 215 -10.11 -3.38 -19.12
N ALA A 216 -10.25 -4.63 -19.53
CA ALA A 216 -9.24 -5.67 -19.37
C ALA A 216 -7.92 -5.30 -20.07
N ARG A 217 -7.97 -4.78 -21.29
CA ARG A 217 -6.77 -4.36 -22.05
C ARG A 217 -6.04 -3.21 -21.39
N TRP A 218 -6.78 -2.19 -20.96
CA TRP A 218 -6.19 -1.06 -20.22
C TRP A 218 -5.42 -1.53 -18.97
N LEU A 219 -6.00 -2.51 -18.26
CA LEU A 219 -5.38 -3.09 -17.06
C LEU A 219 -4.17 -3.97 -17.42
N GLY A 220 -4.28 -4.81 -18.48
CA GLY A 220 -3.18 -5.65 -18.95
C GLY A 220 -1.93 -4.84 -19.33
N GLU A 221 -2.11 -3.71 -20.04
CA GLU A 221 -1.02 -2.78 -20.38
C GLU A 221 -0.35 -2.17 -19.13
N ARG A 222 -1.07 -2.10 -18.00
CA ARG A 222 -0.65 -1.46 -16.75
C ARG A 222 -0.44 -2.43 -15.60
N ILE A 223 -0.48 -3.73 -15.87
CA ILE A 223 -0.45 -4.76 -14.82
C ILE A 223 0.85 -4.75 -14.00
N ARG A 224 1.91 -4.11 -14.51
CA ARG A 224 3.18 -3.90 -13.82
C ARG A 224 3.17 -2.65 -12.92
N PHE A 225 2.05 -2.34 -12.27
CA PHE A 225 1.87 -1.10 -11.49
C PHE A 225 2.63 -1.08 -10.14
N ALA A 226 3.23 -2.18 -9.74
CA ALA A 226 4.05 -2.29 -8.53
C ALA A 226 5.33 -3.09 -8.81
N PRO A 227 6.46 -2.79 -8.13
CA PRO A 227 7.74 -3.46 -8.36
C PRO A 227 7.68 -4.99 -8.23
N GLY A 228 6.91 -5.52 -7.27
CA GLY A 228 6.74 -6.95 -7.08
C GLY A 228 6.02 -7.62 -8.24
N MET A 229 4.97 -6.99 -8.78
CA MET A 229 4.26 -7.50 -9.97
C MET A 229 5.13 -7.42 -11.22
N ALA A 230 5.88 -6.32 -11.39
CA ALA A 230 6.83 -6.18 -12.48
C ALA A 230 7.88 -7.28 -12.44
N ALA A 231 8.52 -7.50 -11.29
CA ALA A 231 9.53 -8.53 -11.11
C ALA A 231 8.99 -9.96 -11.31
N GLN A 232 7.75 -10.22 -10.87
CA GLN A 232 7.10 -11.51 -11.12
C GLN A 232 6.94 -11.78 -12.62
N LEU A 233 6.48 -10.79 -13.38
CA LEU A 233 6.31 -10.91 -14.83
C LEU A 233 7.66 -10.98 -15.56
N GLU A 234 8.67 -10.22 -15.14
CA GLU A 234 10.03 -10.30 -15.67
C GLU A 234 10.62 -11.71 -15.48
N GLY A 235 10.35 -12.35 -14.35
CA GLY A 235 10.77 -13.72 -14.06
C GLY A 235 10.20 -14.78 -15.03
N LEU A 236 9.11 -14.46 -15.76
CA LEU A 236 8.55 -15.33 -16.78
C LEU A 236 9.29 -15.25 -18.13
N GLY A 237 10.21 -14.30 -18.31
CA GLY A 237 10.93 -14.08 -19.54
C GLY A 237 10.00 -13.95 -20.75
N SER A 238 10.23 -14.75 -21.79
CA SER A 238 9.43 -14.72 -23.03
C SER A 238 7.96 -15.17 -22.84
N SER A 239 7.58 -15.71 -21.69
CA SER A 239 6.21 -16.12 -21.38
C SER A 239 5.38 -14.99 -20.75
N ALA A 240 5.99 -13.87 -20.39
CA ALA A 240 5.30 -12.76 -19.72
C ALA A 240 4.14 -12.20 -20.55
N ASP A 241 4.36 -11.93 -21.84
CA ASP A 241 3.33 -11.36 -22.70
C ASP A 241 2.18 -12.34 -22.94
N LYS A 242 2.48 -13.65 -23.02
CA LYS A 242 1.44 -14.69 -23.09
C LYS A 242 0.60 -14.74 -21.83
N ALA A 243 1.23 -14.60 -20.66
CA ALA A 243 0.51 -14.58 -19.39
C ALA A 243 -0.40 -13.34 -19.28
N ILE A 244 0.08 -12.17 -19.72
CA ILE A 244 -0.73 -10.95 -19.75
C ILE A 244 -1.91 -11.10 -20.73
N GLU A 245 -1.68 -11.67 -21.92
CA GLU A 245 -2.77 -11.91 -22.89
C GLU A 245 -3.81 -12.89 -22.32
N GLN A 246 -3.40 -13.98 -21.68
CA GLN A 246 -4.32 -14.92 -21.00
C GLN A 246 -5.10 -14.24 -19.87
N PHE A 247 -4.44 -13.36 -19.10
CA PHE A 247 -5.11 -12.53 -18.10
C PHE A 247 -6.19 -11.65 -18.75
N VAL A 248 -5.85 -10.92 -19.81
CA VAL A 248 -6.80 -10.05 -20.55
C VAL A 248 -7.99 -10.86 -21.06
N LEU A 249 -7.74 -11.98 -21.72
CA LEU A 249 -8.79 -12.85 -22.26
C LEU A 249 -9.72 -13.37 -21.16
N SER A 250 -9.17 -13.78 -20.03
CA SER A 250 -9.95 -14.26 -18.88
C SER A 250 -10.85 -13.18 -18.29
N VAL A 251 -10.35 -11.95 -18.23
CA VAL A 251 -11.10 -10.78 -17.72
C VAL A 251 -12.17 -10.35 -18.75
N GLU A 252 -11.85 -10.32 -20.05
CA GLU A 252 -12.81 -10.04 -21.11
C GLU A 252 -13.94 -11.08 -21.16
N ALA A 253 -13.62 -12.36 -20.93
CA ALA A 253 -14.63 -13.42 -20.84
C ALA A 253 -15.63 -13.20 -19.69
N LYS A 254 -15.19 -12.59 -18.60
CA LYS A 254 -16.04 -12.30 -17.41
C LYS A 254 -16.79 -10.97 -17.53
N TRP A 255 -16.15 -9.93 -18.07
CA TRP A 255 -16.63 -8.54 -17.99
C TRP A 255 -16.92 -7.92 -19.35
N GLY A 256 -16.60 -8.60 -20.46
CA GLY A 256 -16.67 -8.04 -21.82
C GLY A 256 -15.59 -6.98 -22.06
N SER A 257 -15.88 -6.05 -22.98
CA SER A 257 -14.98 -4.94 -23.33
C SER A 257 -15.11 -3.71 -22.43
N GLY A 258 -16.04 -3.74 -21.48
CA GLY A 258 -16.32 -2.63 -20.55
C GLY A 258 -15.47 -2.67 -19.29
N PRO A 259 -15.87 -1.89 -18.25
CA PRO A 259 -15.17 -1.83 -16.98
C PRO A 259 -15.12 -3.19 -16.29
N ALA A 260 -13.92 -3.57 -15.83
CA ALA A 260 -13.66 -4.76 -15.05
C ALA A 260 -13.50 -4.42 -13.57
N GLN A 261 -14.03 -5.28 -12.69
CA GLN A 261 -14.05 -5.05 -11.26
C GLN A 261 -13.37 -6.19 -10.51
N PHE A 262 -12.52 -5.84 -9.54
CA PHE A 262 -11.78 -6.79 -8.73
C PHE A 262 -11.91 -6.42 -7.25
N GLY A 263 -12.55 -7.28 -6.49
CA GLY A 263 -12.64 -7.13 -5.06
C GLY A 263 -11.32 -7.45 -4.36
N GLY A 264 -11.07 -6.74 -3.26
CA GLY A 264 -9.97 -7.06 -2.37
C GLY A 264 -10.34 -6.80 -0.92
N ASN A 265 -9.93 -7.71 -0.02
CA ASN A 265 -10.12 -7.55 1.40
C ASN A 265 -8.82 -7.08 2.04
N ALA A 266 -8.93 -6.13 2.97
CA ALA A 266 -7.81 -5.69 3.80
C ALA A 266 -8.20 -5.66 5.27
N PHE A 267 -7.21 -5.83 6.14
CA PHE A 267 -7.33 -5.46 7.55
C PHE A 267 -7.01 -3.97 7.69
N ILE A 268 -7.87 -3.28 8.43
CA ILE A 268 -7.60 -1.95 8.97
C ILE A 268 -7.33 -2.14 10.45
N GLY A 269 -6.09 -1.92 10.86
CA GLY A 269 -5.68 -1.97 12.25
C GLY A 269 -5.59 -0.56 12.82
N THR A 270 -6.28 -0.31 13.93
CA THR A 270 -6.28 0.98 14.61
C THR A 270 -5.95 0.84 16.07
N VAL A 271 -5.31 1.85 16.63
CA VAL A 271 -4.92 1.85 18.04
C VAL A 271 -4.76 3.27 18.57
N VAL A 272 -5.03 3.44 19.87
CA VAL A 272 -4.73 4.67 20.61
C VAL A 272 -3.34 4.58 21.19
N VAL A 273 -2.56 5.66 21.09
CA VAL A 273 -1.23 5.75 21.72
C VAL A 273 -1.38 5.94 23.23
N PRO A 274 -0.78 5.06 24.07
CA PRO A 274 -0.94 5.06 25.51
C PRO A 274 -0.27 6.27 26.19
#